data_21e0a9aeb9b09e5fc61eee2f45c322cd
#
_entry.id   21e0a9aeb9b09e5fc61eee2f45c322cd
#
_cell.length_a   1.000
_cell.length_b   1.000
_cell.length_c   1.000
_cell.angle_alpha   90.00
_cell.angle_beta   90.00
_cell.angle_gamma   90.00
#
_symmetry.space_group_name_H-M   'P 1'
#
loop_
_entity.id
_entity.type
_entity.pdbx_description
1 polymer ?
#
loop_
_entity_poly.entity_id
_entity_poly.type
_entity_poly.pdbx_seq_one_letter_code
_entity_poly.pdbx_strand_id
1 'polypeptide(L)'
;MPPSFAFVLSGNTDAFTTNLSTASVVSTSGRTVTITTNAASGWIVWVKDLNSKAGKGALQSATAGSYQIGGTSAAGAASHTLTVGAEDYGLATTINTDAAGGGVVGLDAAYDGTAAKAGTLDPTQFRPIASATGTANGDILSLVERSTIAGQTPAASDYTDTMTVIGAGVF
;
A
#
# COMPACT_ATOMS: atom_id res chain seq x y z
N MET A 1 -20.80 -13.00 -22.84
CA MET A 1 -19.59 -13.56 -22.22
C MET A 1 -19.85 -13.71 -20.74
N PRO A 2 -19.48 -14.81 -20.06
CA PRO A 2 -19.67 -14.92 -18.62
C PRO A 2 -18.82 -13.87 -17.88
N PRO A 3 -19.23 -13.46 -16.68
CA PRO A 3 -18.45 -12.58 -15.82
C PRO A 3 -17.07 -13.18 -15.54
N SER A 4 -16.03 -12.37 -15.64
CA SER A 4 -14.66 -12.79 -15.37
C SER A 4 -13.88 -11.68 -14.63
N PHE A 5 -13.11 -12.09 -13.62
CA PHE A 5 -12.20 -11.20 -12.90
C PHE A 5 -10.93 -11.97 -12.56
N ALA A 6 -9.78 -11.44 -12.93
CA ALA A 6 -8.47 -11.94 -12.57
C ALA A 6 -7.70 -10.86 -11.81
N PHE A 7 -7.10 -11.27 -10.71
CA PHE A 7 -6.27 -10.46 -9.82
C PHE A 7 -4.96 -11.21 -9.58
N VAL A 8 -3.84 -10.61 -10.00
CA VAL A 8 -2.53 -11.24 -9.89
C VAL A 8 -1.58 -10.32 -9.14
N LEU A 9 -1.06 -10.79 -8.00
CA LEU A 9 0.00 -10.14 -7.25
C LEU A 9 1.35 -10.69 -7.72
N SER A 10 2.33 -9.83 -8.01
CA SER A 10 3.64 -10.23 -8.53
C SER A 10 4.52 -10.99 -7.52
N GLY A 11 4.17 -10.98 -6.26
CA GLY A 11 4.82 -11.71 -5.18
C GLY A 11 4.18 -11.41 -3.84
N ASN A 12 4.38 -12.29 -2.87
CA ASN A 12 3.80 -12.21 -1.52
C ASN A 12 4.79 -11.70 -0.46
N THR A 13 6.00 -11.36 -0.85
CA THR A 13 7.02 -10.77 0.03
C THR A 13 7.67 -9.58 -0.67
N ASP A 14 7.96 -8.54 0.09
CA ASP A 14 8.71 -7.38 -0.37
C ASP A 14 9.74 -6.99 0.70
N ALA A 15 10.78 -6.29 0.32
CA ALA A 15 11.83 -5.87 1.25
C ALA A 15 12.18 -4.41 1.03
N PHE A 16 12.50 -3.70 2.10
CA PHE A 16 13.07 -2.38 2.01
C PHE A 16 14.40 -2.43 1.24
N THR A 17 14.60 -1.48 0.34
CA THR A 17 15.79 -1.44 -0.54
C THR A 17 17.10 -1.18 0.21
N THR A 18 16.99 -0.58 1.39
CA THR A 18 18.09 -0.31 2.31
C THR A 18 17.59 -0.42 3.76
N ASN A 19 18.49 -0.34 4.74
CA ASN A 19 18.10 -0.22 6.14
C ASN A 19 17.26 1.03 6.40
N LEU A 20 16.29 0.96 7.31
CA LEU A 20 15.54 2.13 7.75
C LEU A 20 16.48 3.23 8.25
N SER A 21 16.15 4.47 7.97
CA SER A 21 17.06 5.61 8.15
C SER A 21 16.38 6.79 8.83
N THR A 22 17.15 7.51 9.65
CA THR A 22 16.78 8.82 10.21
C THR A 22 17.06 9.97 9.24
N ALA A 23 17.82 9.72 8.17
CA ALA A 23 18.28 10.74 7.21
C ALA A 23 17.49 10.71 5.89
N SER A 24 16.67 9.70 5.66
CA SER A 24 15.87 9.56 4.43
C SER A 24 14.64 8.69 4.65
N VAL A 25 13.63 8.88 3.81
CA VAL A 25 12.53 7.92 3.64
C VAL A 25 13.06 6.72 2.86
N VAL A 26 12.82 5.53 3.36
CA VAL A 26 13.20 4.26 2.71
C VAL A 26 11.95 3.60 2.17
N SER A 27 12.06 3.03 0.98
CA SER A 27 10.96 2.35 0.30
C SER A 27 11.29 0.88 0.07
N THR A 28 10.25 0.04 -0.01
CA THR A 28 10.39 -1.31 -0.54
C THR A 28 10.64 -1.27 -2.05
N SER A 29 11.03 -2.40 -2.62
CA SER A 29 11.16 -2.54 -4.08
C SER A 29 9.81 -2.48 -4.81
N GLY A 30 8.75 -2.72 -4.09
CA GLY A 30 7.37 -2.69 -4.57
C GLY A 30 6.89 -4.02 -5.13
N ARG A 31 5.57 -4.21 -5.06
CA ARG A 31 4.85 -5.30 -5.71
C ARG A 31 3.81 -4.74 -6.66
N THR A 32 3.55 -5.46 -7.74
CA THR A 32 2.51 -5.05 -8.69
C THR A 32 1.28 -5.92 -8.54
N VAL A 33 0.14 -5.29 -8.72
CA VAL A 33 -1.17 -5.94 -8.89
C VAL A 33 -1.59 -5.74 -10.32
N THR A 34 -1.86 -6.85 -11.03
CA THR A 34 -2.41 -6.82 -12.38
C THR A 34 -3.87 -7.24 -12.35
N ILE A 35 -4.75 -6.45 -12.97
CA ILE A 35 -6.19 -6.65 -12.99
C ILE A 35 -6.65 -6.83 -14.43
N THR A 36 -7.41 -7.90 -14.66
CA THR A 36 -8.10 -8.15 -15.93
C THR A 36 -9.55 -8.52 -15.65
N THR A 37 -10.50 -7.79 -16.24
CA THR A 37 -11.93 -8.03 -16.02
C THR A 37 -12.77 -7.60 -17.22
N ASN A 38 -13.88 -8.31 -17.44
CA ASN A 38 -14.95 -7.89 -18.34
C ASN A 38 -16.12 -7.22 -17.61
N ALA A 39 -15.96 -6.87 -16.36
CA ALA A 39 -16.96 -6.15 -15.57
C ALA A 39 -17.20 -4.76 -16.16
N ALA A 40 -18.40 -4.52 -16.66
CA ALA A 40 -18.76 -3.25 -17.32
C ALA A 40 -18.78 -2.06 -16.36
N SER A 41 -19.03 -2.30 -15.06
CA SER A 41 -19.02 -1.26 -14.02
C SER A 41 -17.65 -1.12 -13.35
N GLY A 42 -16.63 -1.86 -13.80
CA GLY A 42 -15.25 -1.70 -13.36
C GLY A 42 -14.77 -2.65 -12.27
N TRP A 43 -13.80 -2.18 -11.51
CA TRP A 43 -13.17 -2.96 -10.46
C TRP A 43 -12.72 -2.05 -9.30
N ILE A 44 -12.49 -2.66 -8.15
CA ILE A 44 -11.94 -1.98 -6.96
C ILE A 44 -10.90 -2.90 -6.31
N VAL A 45 -9.81 -2.30 -5.79
CA VAL A 45 -8.79 -2.96 -4.96
C VAL A 45 -8.75 -2.31 -3.59
N TRP A 46 -8.68 -3.14 -2.55
CA TRP A 46 -8.59 -2.73 -1.15
C TRP A 46 -7.36 -3.31 -0.48
N VAL A 47 -6.93 -2.64 0.58
CA VAL A 47 -5.86 -3.09 1.48
C VAL A 47 -6.31 -3.04 2.93
N LYS A 48 -5.78 -3.97 3.73
CA LYS A 48 -5.88 -3.95 5.19
C LYS A 48 -4.54 -4.41 5.78
N ASP A 49 -4.10 -3.73 6.84
CA ASP A 49 -2.93 -4.10 7.61
C ASP A 49 -3.26 -5.18 8.67
N LEU A 50 -2.25 -5.92 9.11
CA LEU A 50 -2.36 -6.86 10.21
C LEU A 50 -1.85 -6.24 11.52
N ASN A 51 -0.70 -5.55 11.48
CA ASN A 51 -0.09 -4.93 12.64
C ASN A 51 -0.74 -3.60 13.00
N SER A 52 -0.69 -3.21 14.28
CA SER A 52 -1.37 -2.00 14.74
C SER A 52 -0.61 -1.27 15.83
N LYS A 53 -0.25 -0.01 15.58
CA LYS A 53 0.18 0.95 16.60
C LYS A 53 -0.88 2.04 16.77
N ALA A 54 -1.56 2.02 17.90
CA ALA A 54 -2.62 3.00 18.21
C ALA A 54 -3.73 3.11 17.14
N GLY A 55 -4.17 1.96 16.60
CA GLY A 55 -5.24 1.90 15.57
C GLY A 55 -4.79 2.30 14.17
N LYS A 56 -3.50 2.35 13.90
CA LYS A 56 -2.86 2.63 12.62
C LYS A 56 -1.97 1.48 12.22
N GLY A 57 -1.84 1.21 10.94
CA GLY A 57 -0.93 0.20 10.43
C GLY A 57 0.52 0.44 10.83
N ALA A 58 1.28 -0.64 11.01
CA ALA A 58 2.62 -0.54 11.58
C ALA A 58 3.57 -1.65 11.16
N LEU A 59 4.83 -1.30 10.91
CA LEU A 59 5.94 -2.24 10.96
C LEU A 59 6.17 -2.68 12.41
N GLN A 60 6.45 -3.96 12.64
CA GLN A 60 6.75 -4.51 13.94
C GLN A 60 8.07 -5.28 13.93
N SER A 61 8.88 -5.13 14.99
CA SER A 61 10.08 -5.91 15.23
C SER A 61 9.92 -6.77 16.49
N ALA A 62 10.10 -8.07 16.34
CA ALA A 62 10.09 -9.01 17.48
C ALA A 62 11.37 -8.87 18.32
N THR A 63 12.53 -8.66 17.68
CA THR A 63 13.83 -8.54 18.37
C THR A 63 13.96 -7.24 19.14
N ALA A 64 13.25 -6.18 18.75
CA ALA A 64 13.16 -4.93 19.49
C ALA A 64 12.04 -4.94 20.56
N GLY A 65 11.67 -6.10 21.09
CA GLY A 65 10.64 -6.22 22.12
C GLY A 65 9.23 -5.90 21.64
N SER A 66 8.89 -6.27 20.42
CA SER A 66 7.63 -5.96 19.76
C SER A 66 7.42 -4.45 19.49
N TYR A 67 8.51 -3.71 19.34
CA TYR A 67 8.45 -2.31 18.98
C TYR A 67 7.77 -2.09 17.62
N GLN A 68 6.98 -1.02 17.52
CA GLN A 68 6.22 -0.71 16.32
C GLN A 68 6.52 0.69 15.78
N ILE A 69 6.68 0.78 14.46
CA ILE A 69 6.76 2.05 13.71
C ILE A 69 5.41 2.20 12.99
N GLY A 70 4.57 3.09 13.48
CA GLY A 70 3.21 3.30 12.95
C GLY A 70 3.11 4.52 12.07
N GLY A 71 2.05 4.56 11.25
CA GLY A 71 1.70 5.74 10.48
C GLY A 71 1.36 6.95 11.35
N THR A 72 1.65 8.15 10.89
CA THR A 72 1.42 9.40 11.66
C THR A 72 0.03 9.98 11.43
N SER A 73 -0.50 9.89 10.21
CA SER A 73 -1.86 10.36 9.88
C SER A 73 -2.95 9.41 10.39
N ALA A 74 -4.20 9.84 10.38
CA ALA A 74 -5.32 8.93 10.60
C ALA A 74 -5.44 7.95 9.42
N ALA A 75 -5.79 6.69 9.70
CA ALA A 75 -6.05 5.70 8.67
C ALA A 75 -7.20 6.16 7.75
N GLY A 76 -6.98 6.12 6.44
CA GLY A 76 -7.92 6.63 5.43
C GLY A 76 -7.92 8.15 5.23
N ALA A 77 -7.07 8.90 5.93
CA ALA A 77 -6.80 10.29 5.57
C ALA A 77 -5.96 10.36 4.28
N ALA A 78 -6.00 11.50 3.60
CA ALA A 78 -5.19 11.71 2.40
C ALA A 78 -3.71 11.40 2.65
N SER A 79 -3.06 10.79 1.66
CA SER A 79 -1.62 10.48 1.69
C SER A 79 -0.79 11.74 1.95
N HIS A 80 0.32 11.58 2.62
CA HIS A 80 1.20 12.66 3.02
C HIS A 80 2.66 12.32 2.75
N THR A 81 3.53 13.34 2.73
CA THR A 81 4.97 13.14 2.66
C THR A 81 5.49 12.77 4.06
N LEU A 82 6.22 11.64 4.16
CA LEU A 82 6.80 11.20 5.42
C LEU A 82 7.88 12.18 5.88
N THR A 83 7.89 12.49 7.18
CA THR A 83 8.86 13.42 7.75
C THR A 83 10.15 12.71 8.14
N VAL A 84 11.24 13.01 7.46
CA VAL A 84 12.58 12.46 7.76
C VAL A 84 12.97 12.77 9.21
N GLY A 85 13.50 11.77 9.92
CA GLY A 85 13.90 11.89 11.32
C GLY A 85 12.78 11.71 12.33
N ALA A 86 11.55 11.44 11.88
CA ALA A 86 10.41 11.03 12.69
C ALA A 86 9.99 9.60 12.32
N GLU A 87 9.33 8.90 13.22
CA GLU A 87 8.73 7.60 12.90
C GLU A 87 7.49 7.80 12.04
N ASP A 88 7.46 7.16 10.89
CA ASP A 88 6.30 7.11 10.02
C ASP A 88 6.35 5.87 9.11
N TYR A 89 5.17 5.32 8.79
CA TYR A 89 5.01 4.16 7.94
C TYR A 89 3.71 4.24 7.15
N GLY A 90 3.74 3.83 5.90
CA GLY A 90 2.55 3.79 5.08
C GLY A 90 2.76 3.15 3.71
N LEU A 91 1.63 2.97 3.02
CA LEU A 91 1.55 2.43 1.67
C LEU A 91 1.43 3.56 0.64
N ALA A 92 2.21 3.46 -0.42
CA ALA A 92 2.12 4.27 -1.62
C ALA A 92 1.60 3.41 -2.78
N THR A 93 0.52 3.83 -3.41
CA THR A 93 0.00 3.20 -4.63
C THR A 93 0.24 4.11 -5.82
N THR A 94 0.74 3.56 -6.92
CA THR A 94 0.88 4.29 -8.19
C THR A 94 0.32 3.47 -9.34
N ILE A 95 -0.11 4.14 -10.41
CA ILE A 95 -0.56 3.49 -11.64
C ILE A 95 0.65 3.28 -12.54
N ASN A 96 0.99 2.03 -12.82
CA ASN A 96 2.05 1.68 -13.77
C ASN A 96 1.50 1.57 -15.19
N THR A 97 0.29 1.03 -15.31
CA THR A 97 -0.38 0.86 -16.59
C THR A 97 -1.88 1.05 -16.38
N ASP A 98 -2.47 1.93 -17.17
CA ASP A 98 -3.89 2.04 -17.40
C ASP A 98 -4.13 1.46 -18.80
N ALA A 99 -4.48 0.18 -18.85
CA ALA A 99 -4.55 -0.56 -20.10
C ALA A 99 -5.83 -0.22 -20.87
N ALA A 100 -5.74 -0.21 -22.18
CA ALA A 100 -6.89 0.02 -23.04
C ALA A 100 -8.00 -1.01 -22.74
N GLY A 101 -9.16 -0.54 -22.31
CA GLY A 101 -10.28 -1.43 -21.94
C GLY A 101 -11.57 -0.69 -21.62
N GLY A 102 -11.49 0.60 -21.32
CA GLY A 102 -12.67 1.44 -21.21
C GLY A 102 -12.85 2.21 -19.90
N GLY A 103 -12.12 1.91 -18.84
CA GLY A 103 -12.19 2.69 -17.60
C GLY A 103 -10.88 3.39 -17.30
N VAL A 104 -10.90 4.60 -16.79
CA VAL A 104 -9.71 5.28 -16.27
C VAL A 104 -9.45 4.79 -14.85
N VAL A 105 -8.22 4.36 -14.59
CA VAL A 105 -7.78 3.97 -13.26
C VAL A 105 -7.64 5.20 -12.38
N GLY A 106 -8.34 5.22 -11.26
CA GLY A 106 -8.24 6.26 -10.22
C GLY A 106 -7.61 5.72 -8.94
N LEU A 107 -6.65 6.44 -8.38
CA LEU A 107 -6.10 6.15 -7.05
C LEU A 107 -7.00 6.76 -5.97
N ASP A 108 -7.17 6.04 -4.86
CA ASP A 108 -7.75 6.64 -3.67
C ASP A 108 -6.78 7.67 -3.07
N ALA A 109 -7.29 8.84 -2.68
CA ALA A 109 -6.47 9.93 -2.15
C ALA A 109 -5.72 9.55 -0.86
N ALA A 110 -6.22 8.54 -0.12
CA ALA A 110 -5.56 8.04 1.08
C ALA A 110 -4.24 7.31 0.78
N TYR A 111 -4.11 6.73 -0.42
CA TYR A 111 -2.94 5.90 -0.77
C TYR A 111 -2.25 6.35 -2.07
N ASP A 112 -2.58 7.54 -2.54
CA ASP A 112 -1.90 8.13 -3.70
C ASP A 112 -0.41 8.32 -3.41
N GLY A 113 0.42 7.51 -4.06
CA GLY A 113 1.88 7.49 -3.90
C GLY A 113 2.63 8.53 -4.73
N THR A 114 1.93 9.38 -5.47
CA THR A 114 2.57 10.45 -6.27
C THR A 114 3.33 11.42 -5.36
N ALA A 115 4.34 12.10 -5.91
CA ALA A 115 5.20 13.03 -5.17
C ALA A 115 5.81 12.43 -3.88
N ALA A 116 6.16 11.15 -3.90
CA ALA A 116 6.77 10.41 -2.78
C ALA A 116 5.90 10.35 -1.50
N LYS A 117 4.58 10.49 -1.61
CA LYS A 117 3.64 10.36 -0.49
C LYS A 117 3.37 8.89 -0.15
N ALA A 118 2.85 8.65 1.05
CA ALA A 118 2.26 7.39 1.46
C ALA A 118 1.06 7.63 2.38
N GLY A 119 0.18 6.66 2.45
CA GLY A 119 -1.00 6.69 3.30
C GLY A 119 -0.89 5.74 4.48
N THR A 120 -1.40 6.17 5.62
CA THR A 120 -1.45 5.33 6.82
C THR A 120 -2.43 4.18 6.61
N LEU A 121 -1.95 2.95 6.75
CA LEU A 121 -2.74 1.74 6.65
C LEU A 121 -3.77 1.61 7.79
N ASP A 122 -4.85 0.88 7.54
CA ASP A 122 -5.90 0.62 8.52
C ASP A 122 -5.86 -0.85 8.96
N PRO A 123 -5.59 -1.14 10.26
CA PRO A 123 -5.57 -2.50 10.75
C PRO A 123 -6.97 -3.05 11.09
N THR A 124 -8.00 -2.22 11.06
CA THR A 124 -9.36 -2.59 11.49
C THR A 124 -10.29 -2.92 10.33
N GLN A 125 -10.09 -2.28 9.17
CA GLN A 125 -10.97 -2.45 8.02
C GLN A 125 -10.22 -2.35 6.69
N PHE A 126 -10.80 -2.94 5.65
CA PHE A 126 -10.32 -2.77 4.29
C PHE A 126 -10.57 -1.34 3.80
N ARG A 127 -9.54 -0.71 3.24
CA ARG A 127 -9.61 0.60 2.60
C ARG A 127 -9.38 0.49 1.10
N PRO A 128 -10.15 1.17 0.26
CA PRO A 128 -9.88 1.20 -1.16
C PRO A 128 -8.53 1.87 -1.42
N ILE A 129 -7.77 1.37 -2.40
CA ILE A 129 -6.50 1.96 -2.84
C ILE A 129 -6.57 2.45 -4.28
N ALA A 130 -7.37 1.78 -5.10
CA ALA A 130 -7.63 2.14 -6.49
C ALA A 130 -8.91 1.53 -7.00
N SER A 131 -9.47 2.14 -8.03
CA SER A 131 -10.62 1.63 -8.78
C SER A 131 -10.60 2.11 -10.21
N ALA A 132 -11.34 1.45 -11.08
CA ALA A 132 -11.66 1.96 -12.42
C ALA A 132 -13.14 1.71 -12.74
N THR A 133 -13.70 2.53 -13.63
CA THR A 133 -15.03 2.33 -14.20
C THR A 133 -14.88 1.70 -15.58
N GLY A 134 -15.39 0.48 -15.77
CA GLY A 134 -15.29 -0.24 -17.04
C GLY A 134 -14.32 -1.42 -17.01
N THR A 135 -14.20 -2.08 -18.14
CA THR A 135 -13.39 -3.29 -18.31
C THR A 135 -11.90 -2.98 -18.16
N ALA A 136 -11.11 -3.97 -17.76
CA ALA A 136 -9.66 -3.90 -17.68
C ALA A 136 -9.01 -5.04 -18.47
N ASN A 137 -7.95 -4.72 -19.20
CA ASN A 137 -7.16 -5.70 -19.94
C ASN A 137 -5.69 -5.66 -19.52
N GLY A 138 -5.44 -5.79 -18.21
CA GLY A 138 -4.12 -5.73 -17.64
C GLY A 138 -3.76 -4.36 -17.05
N ASP A 139 -4.67 -3.73 -16.30
CA ASP A 139 -4.34 -2.57 -15.48
C ASP A 139 -3.33 -2.97 -14.41
N ILE A 140 -2.27 -2.18 -14.24
CA ILE A 140 -1.20 -2.48 -13.30
C ILE A 140 -1.03 -1.36 -12.29
N LEU A 141 -1.19 -1.72 -11.01
CA LEU A 141 -0.85 -0.88 -9.87
C LEU A 141 0.50 -1.30 -9.29
N SER A 142 1.28 -0.36 -8.79
CA SER A 142 2.44 -0.62 -7.94
C SER A 142 2.09 -0.29 -6.49
N LEU A 143 2.44 -1.19 -5.59
CA LEU A 143 2.30 -1.07 -4.15
C LEU A 143 3.70 -0.98 -3.55
N VAL A 144 4.01 0.15 -2.91
CA VAL A 144 5.34 0.42 -2.32
C VAL A 144 5.14 0.85 -0.87
N GLU A 145 5.71 0.13 0.06
CA GLU A 145 5.75 0.55 1.44
C GLU A 145 6.85 1.60 1.62
N ARG A 146 6.59 2.59 2.45
CA ARG A 146 7.53 3.65 2.80
C ARG A 146 7.62 3.82 4.30
N SER A 147 8.85 4.00 4.80
CA SER A 147 9.08 4.23 6.21
C SER A 147 10.24 5.19 6.45
N THR A 148 10.19 5.85 7.59
CA THR A 148 11.28 6.63 8.17
C THR A 148 11.29 6.39 9.68
N ILE A 149 12.44 6.58 10.33
CA ILE A 149 12.63 6.34 11.76
C ILE A 149 13.17 7.57 12.47
N ALA A 150 12.95 7.64 13.77
CA ALA A 150 13.53 8.63 14.66
C ALA A 150 14.86 8.12 15.27
N GLY A 151 15.66 9.03 15.81
CA GLY A 151 16.92 8.65 16.49
C GLY A 151 16.72 7.77 17.72
N GLN A 152 15.50 7.67 18.24
CA GLN A 152 15.15 6.82 19.40
C GLN A 152 14.52 5.48 18.99
N THR A 153 14.28 5.25 17.71
CA THR A 153 13.75 3.96 17.22
C THR A 153 14.78 2.87 17.48
N PRO A 154 14.39 1.78 18.18
CA PRO A 154 15.33 0.69 18.46
C PRO A 154 15.91 0.09 17.18
N ALA A 155 17.21 -0.17 17.19
CA ALA A 155 17.88 -0.82 16.09
C ALA A 155 17.47 -2.30 16.02
N ALA A 156 16.91 -2.71 14.88
CA ALA A 156 16.54 -4.10 14.58
C ALA A 156 16.55 -4.32 13.07
N SER A 157 16.78 -5.56 12.65
CA SER A 157 16.81 -5.95 11.23
C SER A 157 15.54 -6.71 10.80
N ASP A 158 14.57 -6.87 11.69
CA ASP A 158 13.38 -7.70 11.51
C ASP A 158 12.07 -6.89 11.55
N TYR A 159 12.12 -5.59 11.25
CA TYR A 159 10.91 -4.81 11.07
C TYR A 159 10.11 -5.31 9.87
N THR A 160 8.94 -5.87 10.14
CA THR A 160 8.06 -6.47 9.12
C THR A 160 6.61 -6.03 9.31
N ASP A 161 5.85 -6.15 8.24
CA ASP A 161 4.41 -6.01 8.25
C ASP A 161 3.77 -7.11 7.39
N THR A 162 2.47 -7.29 7.54
CA THR A 162 1.64 -8.17 6.71
C THR A 162 0.38 -7.45 6.28
N MET A 163 0.29 -7.17 5.01
CA MET A 163 -0.90 -6.58 4.41
C MET A 163 -1.74 -7.63 3.69
N THR A 164 -3.05 -7.51 3.78
CA THR A 164 -3.99 -8.24 2.93
C THR A 164 -4.48 -7.31 1.84
N VAL A 165 -4.28 -7.71 0.59
CA VAL A 165 -4.77 -7.00 -0.60
C VAL A 165 -5.84 -7.85 -1.26
N ILE A 166 -6.98 -7.26 -1.56
CA ILE A 166 -8.12 -7.93 -2.22
C ILE A 166 -8.60 -7.10 -3.41
N GLY A 167 -9.16 -7.76 -4.40
CA GLY A 167 -9.77 -7.11 -5.56
C GLY A 167 -11.11 -7.72 -5.91
N ALA A 168 -12.00 -6.92 -6.51
CA ALA A 168 -13.28 -7.37 -7.04
C ALA A 168 -13.66 -6.64 -8.30
N GLY A 169 -14.33 -7.36 -9.23
CA GLY A 169 -15.03 -6.77 -10.37
C GLY A 169 -16.45 -6.38 -9.99
N VAL A 170 -16.93 -5.27 -10.56
CA VAL A 170 -18.29 -4.74 -10.37
C VAL A 170 -19.10 -5.02 -11.63
N PHE A 171 -19.91 -6.07 -11.61
CA PHE A 171 -20.69 -6.58 -12.75
C PHE A 171 -22.09 -5.97 -12.81
#